data_61fa799c825c9913d8a483f31171fc4e
#
_entry.id   61fa799c825c9913d8a483f31171fc4e
#
_cell.length_a   1.000
_cell.length_b   1.000
_cell.length_c   1.000
_cell.angle_alpha   90.00
_cell.angle_beta   90.00
_cell.angle_gamma   90.00
#
_symmetry.space_group_name_H-M   'P 1'
#
loop_
_entity.id
_entity.type
_entity.pdbx_description
1 polymer ?
#
loop_
_entity_poly.entity_id
_entity_poly.type
_entity_poly.pdbx_seq_one_letter_code
_entity_poly.pdbx_strand_id
1 'polypeptide(L)'
;KEKVAVLTDGKGGRIPIHDVQISYEKLWTSMTTYMEYPMQWKLFVPELQLDLRVKAAFSAQEFATVLVQGGGFYEGRVTVTGSRQGKAVSGKGFIERKNHTTFTDTEGLLKNVGRFVRQKLAEMYPLEPPSKQWMDKYVLGRNATAGTDLQKVCDTLFKPVRALTDRGGKSWRSLILVSSMNALSKDYVDCSRYIALSELLHVGSLIIDDIQDESVVRRGGKCVHIDYGVATAINAGCGSYFMAASLSGIDDHPPAVQLQLYNLYFDALRAGHAGQGLDIAGLDHLMPHAVESGEVGHLLDSLRSIHIYKTGGAAGTLCRMACVLTGASTEQANALENFGVQVGLAFQIVDDALNLKGFEGDLKEAGEDIRDGKVTYPVIKALGRLTKADREYVWTILQEHTGDRGKVQSVIDKLKSVAAIEDCLVEARNLIEDAWEPVDRTLPDSLSKLMMRAFCSYLTERTY
;
A
#
# COMPACT_ATOMS: atom_id res chain seq x y z
N LYS A 1 15.99 -25.80 -17.57
CA LYS A 1 16.48 -26.66 -16.47
C LYS A 1 15.96 -28.06 -16.70
N GLU A 2 16.86 -29.05 -16.72
CA GLU A 2 16.53 -30.46 -16.86
C GLU A 2 15.68 -30.92 -15.67
N LYS A 3 14.56 -31.60 -15.95
CA LYS A 3 13.68 -32.16 -14.92
C LYS A 3 14.01 -33.64 -14.83
N VAL A 4 14.44 -34.08 -13.66
CA VAL A 4 14.77 -35.47 -13.41
C VAL A 4 13.86 -36.01 -12.31
N ALA A 5 13.27 -37.17 -12.52
CA ALA A 5 12.51 -37.89 -11.51
C ALA A 5 12.94 -39.34 -11.44
N VAL A 6 12.76 -39.97 -10.27
CA VAL A 6 13.03 -41.39 -10.06
C VAL A 6 11.80 -41.98 -9.37
N LEU A 7 11.20 -42.98 -9.97
CA LEU A 7 10.19 -43.80 -9.31
C LEU A 7 10.85 -44.93 -8.59
N THR A 8 10.57 -45.09 -7.30
CA THR A 8 11.05 -46.22 -6.51
C THR A 8 9.87 -47.12 -6.16
N ASP A 9 10.07 -48.44 -6.27
CA ASP A 9 9.12 -49.40 -5.73
C ASP A 9 9.42 -49.69 -4.23
N GLY A 10 8.50 -50.29 -3.51
CA GLY A 10 8.68 -50.62 -2.10
C GLY A 10 9.75 -51.70 -1.81
N LYS A 11 10.41 -52.24 -2.85
CA LYS A 11 11.47 -53.28 -2.75
C LYS A 11 12.85 -52.74 -3.13
N GLY A 12 12.96 -51.41 -3.37
CA GLY A 12 14.22 -50.75 -3.68
C GLY A 12 14.55 -50.68 -5.16
N GLY A 13 13.67 -51.15 -6.05
CA GLY A 13 13.78 -50.94 -7.49
C GLY A 13 13.65 -49.44 -7.84
N ARG A 14 14.49 -48.93 -8.77
CA ARG A 14 14.52 -47.52 -9.20
C ARG A 14 14.31 -47.43 -10.71
N ILE A 15 13.32 -46.64 -11.10
CA ILE A 15 13.04 -46.37 -12.50
C ILE A 15 13.33 -44.89 -12.75
N PRO A 16 14.37 -44.53 -13.52
CA PRO A 16 14.60 -43.14 -13.90
C PRO A 16 13.51 -42.69 -14.87
N ILE A 17 13.03 -41.45 -14.71
CA ILE A 17 12.00 -40.84 -15.51
C ILE A 17 12.60 -39.59 -16.16
N HIS A 18 12.58 -39.52 -17.47
CA HIS A 18 13.20 -38.45 -18.23
C HIS A 18 12.18 -37.40 -18.72
N ASP A 19 10.93 -37.80 -18.96
CA ASP A 19 9.86 -36.89 -19.36
C ASP A 19 8.89 -36.69 -18.20
N VAL A 20 9.08 -35.61 -17.46
CA VAL A 20 8.19 -35.17 -16.38
C VAL A 20 7.67 -33.79 -16.68
N GLN A 21 6.37 -33.69 -16.89
CA GLN A 21 5.68 -32.42 -17.09
C GLN A 21 5.14 -31.92 -15.76
N ILE A 22 5.62 -30.73 -15.33
CA ILE A 22 5.20 -30.11 -14.09
C ILE A 22 4.67 -28.72 -14.41
N SER A 23 3.43 -28.45 -13.97
CA SER A 23 2.83 -27.12 -13.98
C SER A 23 2.26 -26.82 -12.58
N TYR A 24 1.98 -25.55 -12.30
CA TYR A 24 1.34 -25.13 -11.06
C TYR A 24 0.04 -24.39 -11.35
N GLU A 25 -0.94 -24.53 -10.44
CA GLU A 25 -2.30 -23.99 -10.64
C GLU A 25 -2.65 -22.87 -9.66
N LYS A 26 -2.05 -22.85 -8.48
CA LYS A 26 -2.38 -21.90 -7.42
C LYS A 26 -1.13 -21.36 -6.77
N LEU A 27 -1.04 -20.03 -6.64
CA LEU A 27 0.00 -19.34 -5.90
C LEU A 27 -0.51 -18.89 -4.54
N TRP A 28 0.38 -18.83 -3.58
CA TRP A 28 0.20 -18.17 -2.29
C TRP A 28 1.35 -17.18 -2.08
N THR A 29 1.00 -15.97 -1.66
CA THR A 29 1.99 -14.95 -1.31
C THR A 29 2.14 -14.91 0.19
N SER A 30 3.37 -15.07 0.67
CA SER A 30 3.70 -14.89 2.08
C SER A 30 3.49 -13.43 2.49
N MET A 31 2.89 -13.22 3.65
CA MET A 31 2.76 -11.88 4.23
C MET A 31 4.01 -11.45 5.00
N THR A 32 4.92 -12.41 5.28
CA THR A 32 6.19 -12.13 5.96
C THR A 32 7.26 -11.67 5.00
N THR A 33 7.35 -12.30 3.83
CA THR A 33 8.41 -12.04 2.83
C THR A 33 7.90 -11.41 1.55
N TYR A 34 6.58 -11.39 1.32
CA TYR A 34 5.90 -11.01 0.06
C TYR A 34 6.38 -11.84 -1.15
N MET A 35 6.92 -13.02 -0.89
CA MET A 35 7.32 -13.99 -1.91
C MET A 35 6.15 -14.89 -2.29
N GLU A 36 6.15 -15.33 -3.55
CA GLU A 36 5.11 -16.21 -4.09
C GLU A 36 5.58 -17.65 -4.17
N TYR A 37 4.73 -18.55 -3.69
CA TYR A 37 4.95 -19.99 -3.69
C TYR A 37 3.78 -20.71 -4.35
N PRO A 38 4.02 -21.67 -5.25
CA PRO A 38 2.97 -22.56 -5.74
C PRO A 38 2.42 -23.43 -4.61
N MET A 39 1.10 -23.57 -4.56
CA MET A 39 0.38 -24.39 -3.56
C MET A 39 -0.25 -25.63 -4.16
N GLN A 40 -0.40 -25.66 -5.47
CA GLN A 40 -0.94 -26.81 -6.20
C GLN A 40 -0.15 -27.01 -7.48
N TRP A 41 0.18 -28.27 -7.75
CA TRP A 41 0.91 -28.67 -8.95
C TRP A 41 0.16 -29.80 -9.64
N LYS A 42 0.28 -29.82 -10.98
CA LYS A 42 0.02 -30.98 -11.82
C LYS A 42 1.35 -31.59 -12.21
N LEU A 43 1.46 -32.90 -12.04
CA LEU A 43 2.61 -33.66 -12.44
C LEU A 43 2.12 -34.78 -13.37
N PHE A 44 2.59 -34.76 -14.61
CA PHE A 44 2.25 -35.77 -15.61
C PHE A 44 3.51 -36.47 -16.11
N VAL A 45 3.47 -37.81 -16.13
CA VAL A 45 4.54 -38.67 -16.61
C VAL A 45 3.95 -39.58 -17.69
N PRO A 46 4.14 -39.25 -18.98
CA PRO A 46 3.54 -40.00 -20.11
C PRO A 46 3.89 -41.48 -20.10
N GLU A 47 5.16 -41.79 -19.92
CA GLU A 47 5.69 -43.18 -19.96
C GLU A 47 4.99 -44.11 -18.94
N LEU A 48 4.55 -43.58 -17.84
CA LEU A 48 3.89 -44.35 -16.76
C LEU A 48 2.37 -44.18 -16.76
N GLN A 49 1.82 -43.40 -17.71
CA GLN A 49 0.40 -42.93 -17.67
C GLN A 49 0.00 -42.47 -16.28
N LEU A 50 0.88 -41.64 -15.67
CA LEU A 50 0.74 -41.14 -14.31
C LEU A 50 0.32 -39.67 -14.39
N ASP A 51 -0.87 -39.35 -13.84
CA ASP A 51 -1.38 -37.99 -13.72
C ASP A 51 -1.66 -37.70 -12.24
N LEU A 52 -0.91 -36.77 -11.67
CA LEU A 52 -0.98 -36.45 -10.25
C LEU A 52 -1.30 -34.97 -10.02
N ARG A 53 -2.16 -34.74 -9.06
CA ARG A 53 -2.35 -33.44 -8.41
C ARG A 53 -1.69 -33.45 -7.05
N VAL A 54 -0.77 -32.53 -6.85
CA VAL A 54 -0.04 -32.34 -5.59
C VAL A 54 -0.53 -31.05 -4.96
N LYS A 55 -0.95 -31.10 -3.71
CA LYS A 55 -1.50 -29.96 -2.98
C LYS A 55 -0.77 -29.77 -1.66
N ALA A 56 -0.31 -28.55 -1.38
CA ALA A 56 0.23 -28.18 -0.08
C ALA A 56 -0.80 -28.44 1.03
N ALA A 57 -0.37 -28.97 2.16
CA ALA A 57 -1.25 -29.27 3.28
C ALA A 57 -1.86 -27.99 3.89
N PHE A 58 -1.08 -26.92 3.95
CA PHE A 58 -1.50 -25.55 4.30
C PHE A 58 -0.51 -24.56 3.68
N SER A 59 -0.86 -23.28 3.66
CA SER A 59 -0.07 -22.28 2.93
C SER A 59 1.17 -21.83 3.69
N ALA A 60 1.06 -21.50 4.97
CA ALA A 60 2.15 -20.93 5.76
C ALA A 60 3.17 -21.98 6.23
N GLN A 61 3.92 -22.54 5.28
CA GLN A 61 5.05 -23.48 5.52
C GLN A 61 6.36 -22.88 4.99
N GLU A 62 6.48 -21.54 5.06
CA GLU A 62 7.67 -20.81 4.64
C GLU A 62 8.67 -20.70 5.79
N PHE A 63 9.95 -20.88 5.47
CA PHE A 63 11.07 -20.52 6.34
C PHE A 63 11.59 -19.16 5.92
N ALA A 64 11.10 -18.11 6.57
CA ALA A 64 11.56 -16.76 6.38
C ALA A 64 12.86 -16.51 7.13
N THR A 65 13.88 -15.99 6.46
CA THR A 65 15.18 -15.71 7.08
C THR A 65 15.89 -14.57 6.39
N VAL A 66 16.52 -13.70 7.17
CA VAL A 66 17.39 -12.62 6.67
C VAL A 66 18.75 -13.13 6.20
N LEU A 67 19.14 -14.36 6.60
CA LEU A 67 20.45 -14.94 6.31
C LEU A 67 20.52 -15.65 4.96
N VAL A 68 19.40 -15.94 4.32
CA VAL A 68 19.33 -16.60 3.02
C VAL A 68 19.04 -15.58 1.93
N GLN A 69 19.90 -15.54 0.93
CA GLN A 69 19.69 -14.68 -0.23
C GLN A 69 18.32 -14.95 -0.90
N GLY A 70 17.47 -13.94 -0.95
CA GLY A 70 16.13 -14.04 -1.52
C GLY A 70 14.99 -14.22 -0.50
N GLY A 71 15.26 -14.05 0.81
CA GLY A 71 14.22 -13.86 1.84
C GLY A 71 13.60 -15.11 2.44
N GLY A 72 13.83 -16.31 1.88
CA GLY A 72 13.27 -17.54 2.42
C GLY A 72 13.04 -18.66 1.38
N PHE A 73 12.56 -19.79 1.87
CA PHE A 73 12.16 -20.93 1.04
C PHE A 73 10.92 -21.60 1.64
N TYR A 74 10.17 -22.28 0.79
CA TYR A 74 8.99 -23.04 1.19
C TYR A 74 9.34 -24.51 1.34
N GLU A 75 9.03 -25.07 2.48
CA GLU A 75 9.27 -26.48 2.79
C GLU A 75 8.08 -27.05 3.56
N GLY A 76 7.44 -28.07 3.00
CA GLY A 76 6.24 -28.53 3.65
C GLY A 76 5.62 -29.80 3.13
N ARG A 77 4.70 -30.30 3.92
CA ARG A 77 3.92 -31.50 3.61
C ARG A 77 2.92 -31.22 2.48
N VAL A 78 2.81 -32.19 1.58
CA VAL A 78 1.82 -32.19 0.51
C VAL A 78 0.95 -33.45 0.54
N THR A 79 -0.26 -33.34 0.00
CA THR A 79 -1.12 -34.47 -0.34
C THR A 79 -1.10 -34.68 -1.85
N VAL A 80 -1.13 -35.92 -2.26
CA VAL A 80 -1.08 -36.31 -3.67
C VAL A 80 -2.31 -37.14 -3.99
N THR A 81 -2.98 -36.81 -5.09
CA THR A 81 -4.11 -37.56 -5.63
C THR A 81 -3.96 -37.65 -7.15
N GLY A 82 -4.52 -38.66 -7.75
CA GLY A 82 -4.48 -38.79 -9.22
C GLY A 82 -4.75 -40.20 -9.70
N SER A 83 -4.17 -40.55 -10.86
CA SER A 83 -4.28 -41.87 -11.45
C SER A 83 -2.98 -42.38 -12.05
N ARG A 84 -2.80 -43.67 -12.03
CA ARG A 84 -1.74 -44.38 -12.74
C ARG A 84 -2.38 -45.47 -13.59
N GLN A 85 -2.19 -45.43 -14.90
CA GLN A 85 -2.82 -46.37 -15.86
C GLN A 85 -4.33 -46.53 -15.64
N GLY A 86 -5.02 -45.37 -15.42
CA GLY A 86 -6.46 -45.32 -15.14
C GLY A 86 -6.90 -45.73 -13.73
N LYS A 87 -6.02 -46.25 -12.90
CA LYS A 87 -6.32 -46.60 -11.51
C LYS A 87 -6.04 -45.44 -10.57
N ALA A 88 -6.98 -45.15 -9.66
CA ALA A 88 -6.83 -44.07 -8.68
C ALA A 88 -5.64 -44.34 -7.75
N VAL A 89 -4.86 -43.30 -7.51
CA VAL A 89 -3.74 -43.31 -6.55
C VAL A 89 -3.82 -42.11 -5.62
N SER A 90 -3.36 -42.30 -4.39
CA SER A 90 -3.24 -41.23 -3.39
C SER A 90 -2.01 -41.44 -2.54
N GLY A 91 -1.49 -40.34 -1.97
CA GLY A 91 -0.31 -40.40 -1.13
C GLY A 91 -0.04 -39.09 -0.39
N LYS A 92 1.07 -39.09 0.33
CA LYS A 92 1.62 -37.91 1.02
C LYS A 92 3.07 -37.75 0.56
N GLY A 93 3.52 -36.52 0.56
CA GLY A 93 4.88 -36.16 0.19
C GLY A 93 5.36 -34.96 0.96
N PHE A 94 6.57 -34.58 0.63
CA PHE A 94 7.23 -33.40 1.12
C PHE A 94 7.77 -32.61 -0.07
N ILE A 95 7.75 -31.28 0.00
CA ILE A 95 8.24 -30.42 -1.06
C ILE A 95 9.14 -29.36 -0.45
N GLU A 96 10.27 -29.15 -1.09
CA GLU A 96 11.14 -27.99 -0.85
C GLU A 96 11.18 -27.16 -2.12
N ARG A 97 11.01 -25.86 -1.99
CA ARG A 97 11.05 -24.96 -3.13
C ARG A 97 11.57 -23.59 -2.74
N LYS A 98 12.46 -23.05 -3.57
CA LYS A 98 12.78 -21.63 -3.58
C LYS A 98 11.55 -20.83 -4.03
N ASN A 99 11.47 -19.60 -3.59
CA ASN A 99 10.45 -18.65 -3.99
C ASN A 99 10.31 -18.55 -5.52
N HIS A 100 9.13 -18.13 -5.98
CA HIS A 100 8.83 -17.92 -7.38
C HIS A 100 9.18 -16.50 -7.83
N THR A 101 9.05 -15.55 -6.92
CA THR A 101 9.42 -14.15 -7.09
C THR A 101 10.55 -13.80 -6.13
N THR A 102 11.50 -13.01 -6.60
CA THR A 102 12.61 -12.48 -5.80
C THR A 102 12.62 -10.96 -5.91
N PHE A 103 13.12 -10.29 -4.89
CA PHE A 103 13.47 -8.88 -4.98
C PHE A 103 14.92 -8.71 -4.50
N THR A 104 15.62 -7.75 -5.06
CA THR A 104 17.00 -7.42 -4.73
C THR A 104 17.14 -6.04 -4.12
N ASP A 105 16.05 -5.27 -4.14
CA ASP A 105 15.96 -3.89 -3.69
C ASP A 105 14.55 -3.57 -3.14
N THR A 106 14.39 -2.41 -2.55
CA THR A 106 13.13 -1.98 -1.95
C THR A 106 12.03 -1.74 -2.98
N GLU A 107 12.37 -1.34 -4.21
CA GLU A 107 11.40 -1.19 -5.29
C GLU A 107 10.76 -2.53 -5.66
N GLY A 108 11.60 -3.58 -5.80
CA GLY A 108 11.12 -4.95 -6.02
C GLY A 108 10.24 -5.44 -4.89
N LEU A 109 10.58 -5.13 -3.62
CA LEU A 109 9.74 -5.40 -2.46
C LEU A 109 8.37 -4.71 -2.61
N LEU A 110 8.33 -3.41 -2.90
CA LEU A 110 7.08 -2.67 -3.07
C LEU A 110 6.25 -3.19 -4.25
N LYS A 111 6.87 -3.63 -5.34
CA LYS A 111 6.18 -4.29 -6.46
C LYS A 111 5.51 -5.60 -6.02
N ASN A 112 6.17 -6.40 -5.18
CA ASN A 112 5.59 -7.64 -4.62
C ASN A 112 4.44 -7.32 -3.65
N VAL A 113 4.62 -6.34 -2.76
CA VAL A 113 3.54 -5.85 -1.87
C VAL A 113 2.34 -5.38 -2.70
N GLY A 114 2.56 -4.55 -3.71
CA GLY A 114 1.49 -4.06 -4.58
C GLY A 114 0.76 -5.16 -5.34
N ARG A 115 1.46 -6.22 -5.76
CA ARG A 115 0.83 -7.39 -6.40
C ARG A 115 -0.07 -8.13 -5.41
N PHE A 116 0.43 -8.40 -4.21
CA PHE A 116 -0.32 -9.04 -3.14
C PHE A 116 -1.56 -8.23 -2.76
N VAL A 117 -1.41 -6.93 -2.57
CA VAL A 117 -2.52 -6.00 -2.26
C VAL A 117 -3.60 -6.05 -3.35
N ARG A 118 -3.22 -5.94 -4.63
CA ARG A 118 -4.20 -6.03 -5.74
C ARG A 118 -4.96 -7.34 -5.74
N GLN A 119 -4.26 -8.46 -5.50
CA GLN A 119 -4.91 -9.77 -5.42
C GLN A 119 -5.95 -9.80 -4.29
N LYS A 120 -5.60 -9.29 -3.11
CA LYS A 120 -6.52 -9.27 -1.95
C LYS A 120 -7.69 -8.32 -2.15
N LEU A 121 -7.46 -7.15 -2.72
CA LEU A 121 -8.56 -6.25 -3.07
C LEU A 121 -9.49 -6.86 -4.14
N ALA A 122 -8.95 -7.61 -5.09
CA ALA A 122 -9.77 -8.33 -6.06
C ALA A 122 -10.68 -9.40 -5.44
N GLU A 123 -10.21 -10.06 -4.37
CA GLU A 123 -11.01 -11.01 -3.60
C GLU A 123 -12.10 -10.30 -2.76
N MET A 124 -11.80 -9.10 -2.23
CA MET A 124 -12.72 -8.31 -1.40
C MET A 124 -13.74 -7.51 -2.20
N TYR A 125 -13.39 -7.11 -3.42
CA TYR A 125 -14.20 -6.33 -4.35
C TYR A 125 -14.38 -7.11 -5.65
N PRO A 126 -15.14 -8.21 -5.64
CA PRO A 126 -15.34 -9.05 -6.81
C PRO A 126 -16.19 -8.32 -7.87
N LEU A 127 -15.86 -8.52 -9.16
CA LEU A 127 -16.61 -7.94 -10.28
C LEU A 127 -17.90 -8.69 -10.57
N GLU A 128 -17.94 -9.97 -10.20
CA GLU A 128 -19.13 -10.81 -10.24
C GLU A 128 -19.69 -10.95 -8.83
N PRO A 129 -21.01 -10.87 -8.62
CA PRO A 129 -21.59 -10.95 -7.29
C PRO A 129 -21.27 -12.31 -6.65
N PRO A 130 -20.68 -12.30 -5.44
CA PRO A 130 -20.52 -13.52 -4.65
C PRO A 130 -21.87 -14.02 -4.15
N SER A 131 -21.89 -14.98 -3.23
CA SER A 131 -23.17 -15.45 -2.67
C SER A 131 -23.98 -14.31 -2.05
N LYS A 132 -25.33 -14.40 -2.13
CA LYS A 132 -26.22 -13.44 -1.48
C LYS A 132 -25.87 -13.25 0.00
N GLN A 133 -25.57 -14.35 0.71
CA GLN A 133 -25.17 -14.31 2.13
C GLN A 133 -23.93 -13.44 2.37
N TRP A 134 -22.95 -13.48 1.48
CA TRP A 134 -21.78 -12.61 1.54
C TRP A 134 -22.15 -11.14 1.31
N MET A 135 -22.97 -10.87 0.29
CA MET A 135 -23.46 -9.51 0.01
C MET A 135 -24.25 -8.94 1.17
N ASP A 136 -25.13 -9.72 1.78
CA ASP A 136 -25.92 -9.31 2.94
C ASP A 136 -25.02 -9.01 4.15
N LYS A 137 -23.99 -9.83 4.38
CA LYS A 137 -23.07 -9.64 5.51
C LYS A 137 -22.20 -8.39 5.37
N TYR A 138 -21.59 -8.19 4.20
CA TYR A 138 -20.52 -7.21 4.04
C TYR A 138 -20.92 -5.92 3.33
N VAL A 139 -22.01 -5.91 2.58
CA VAL A 139 -22.41 -4.79 1.71
C VAL A 139 -23.79 -4.24 2.03
N LEU A 140 -24.83 -5.09 2.02
CA LEU A 140 -26.23 -4.65 2.10
C LEU A 140 -26.75 -4.53 3.55
N GLY A 141 -26.10 -5.21 4.48
CA GLY A 141 -26.50 -5.19 5.89
C GLY A 141 -27.85 -5.90 6.15
N ARG A 142 -28.44 -5.60 7.32
CA ARG A 142 -29.63 -6.30 7.83
C ARG A 142 -30.89 -6.05 7.03
N ASN A 143 -30.95 -5.01 6.21
CA ASN A 143 -32.13 -4.60 5.44
C ASN A 143 -32.10 -5.11 3.99
N ALA A 144 -31.26 -6.09 3.68
CA ALA A 144 -31.15 -6.65 2.35
C ALA A 144 -32.49 -7.27 1.89
N THR A 145 -32.96 -6.90 0.70
CA THR A 145 -34.24 -7.37 0.12
C THR A 145 -34.00 -8.39 -1.00
N ALA A 146 -35.01 -9.23 -1.24
CA ALA A 146 -34.97 -10.25 -2.29
C ALA A 146 -34.91 -9.66 -3.71
N GLY A 147 -35.36 -8.41 -3.90
CA GLY A 147 -35.37 -7.72 -5.19
C GLY A 147 -34.09 -6.95 -5.54
N THR A 148 -33.05 -7.06 -4.71
CA THR A 148 -31.78 -6.36 -4.96
C THR A 148 -31.04 -6.96 -6.17
N ASP A 149 -30.76 -6.13 -7.17
CA ASP A 149 -29.89 -6.49 -8.30
C ASP A 149 -28.42 -6.47 -7.85
N LEU A 150 -27.91 -7.63 -7.47
CA LEU A 150 -26.56 -7.77 -6.94
C LEU A 150 -25.47 -7.43 -7.96
N GLN A 151 -25.71 -7.67 -9.26
CA GLN A 151 -24.76 -7.33 -10.31
C GLN A 151 -24.65 -5.80 -10.43
N LYS A 152 -25.77 -5.07 -10.37
CA LYS A 152 -25.72 -3.61 -10.37
C LYS A 152 -25.02 -3.04 -9.16
N VAL A 153 -25.13 -3.66 -8.00
CA VAL A 153 -24.35 -3.26 -6.81
C VAL A 153 -22.85 -3.41 -7.10
N CYS A 154 -22.43 -4.54 -7.66
CA CYS A 154 -21.01 -4.74 -8.05
C CYS A 154 -20.57 -3.72 -9.11
N ASP A 155 -21.38 -3.46 -10.12
CA ASP A 155 -21.07 -2.53 -11.21
C ASP A 155 -20.93 -1.06 -10.74
N THR A 156 -21.66 -0.67 -9.69
CA THR A 156 -21.70 0.73 -9.22
C THR A 156 -20.85 1.01 -7.98
N LEU A 157 -20.54 -0.01 -7.16
CA LEU A 157 -19.69 0.14 -5.97
C LEU A 157 -18.30 -0.46 -6.16
N PHE A 158 -18.18 -1.68 -6.71
CA PHE A 158 -16.89 -2.37 -6.75
C PHE A 158 -16.10 -2.03 -8.01
N LYS A 159 -16.74 -2.08 -9.16
CA LYS A 159 -16.08 -1.87 -10.46
C LYS A 159 -15.38 -0.51 -10.60
N PRO A 160 -15.96 0.61 -10.15
CA PRO A 160 -15.26 1.91 -10.15
C PRO A 160 -14.02 1.90 -9.26
N VAL A 161 -14.08 1.31 -8.06
CA VAL A 161 -12.93 1.19 -7.16
C VAL A 161 -11.86 0.28 -7.75
N ARG A 162 -12.27 -0.87 -8.32
CA ARG A 162 -11.36 -1.80 -9.02
C ARG A 162 -10.66 -1.15 -10.21
N ALA A 163 -11.33 -0.29 -10.95
CA ALA A 163 -10.71 0.45 -12.05
C ALA A 163 -9.48 1.26 -11.63
N LEU A 164 -9.44 1.73 -10.37
CA LEU A 164 -8.27 2.42 -9.83
C LEU A 164 -7.30 1.47 -9.11
N THR A 165 -7.79 0.51 -8.31
CA THR A 165 -6.92 -0.40 -7.56
C THR A 165 -6.12 -1.33 -8.46
N ASP A 166 -6.68 -1.80 -9.57
CA ASP A 166 -6.04 -2.72 -10.50
C ASP A 166 -4.85 -2.09 -11.24
N ARG A 167 -4.79 -0.76 -11.34
CA ARG A 167 -3.64 -0.02 -11.86
C ARG A 167 -2.44 -0.04 -10.91
N GLY A 168 -2.64 -0.47 -9.67
CA GLY A 168 -1.59 -0.56 -8.65
C GLY A 168 -1.35 0.76 -7.93
N GLY A 169 -0.25 0.80 -7.21
CA GLY A 169 0.20 1.91 -6.38
C GLY A 169 1.40 1.43 -5.56
N LYS A 170 2.00 2.32 -4.78
CA LYS A 170 3.17 1.99 -3.95
C LYS A 170 2.83 1.07 -2.77
N SER A 171 1.56 1.00 -2.36
CA SER A 171 1.01 0.15 -1.27
C SER A 171 1.83 0.18 0.05
N TRP A 172 2.53 1.27 0.29
CA TRP A 172 3.42 1.41 1.44
C TRP A 172 2.65 1.41 2.78
N ARG A 173 1.40 1.87 2.78
CA ARG A 173 0.54 1.83 3.98
C ARG A 173 0.27 0.39 4.39
N SER A 174 -0.01 -0.48 3.42
CA SER A 174 -0.17 -1.92 3.65
C SER A 174 1.14 -2.57 4.11
N LEU A 175 2.28 -2.17 3.53
CA LEU A 175 3.59 -2.65 3.98
C LEU A 175 3.82 -2.32 5.46
N ILE A 176 3.60 -1.06 5.88
CA ILE A 176 3.80 -0.63 7.28
C ILE A 176 2.84 -1.38 8.22
N LEU A 177 1.55 -1.46 7.89
CA LEU A 177 0.56 -2.17 8.70
C LEU A 177 0.96 -3.63 8.92
N VAL A 178 1.20 -4.36 7.84
CA VAL A 178 1.52 -5.80 7.89
C VAL A 178 2.88 -6.03 8.56
N SER A 179 3.88 -5.20 8.25
CA SER A 179 5.21 -5.32 8.88
C SER A 179 5.17 -5.02 10.37
N SER A 180 4.36 -4.04 10.81
CA SER A 180 4.14 -3.76 12.24
C SER A 180 3.50 -4.97 12.94
N MET A 181 2.45 -5.55 12.36
CA MET A 181 1.81 -6.75 12.92
C MET A 181 2.78 -7.94 13.01
N ASN A 182 3.53 -8.20 11.96
CA ASN A 182 4.50 -9.31 11.93
C ASN A 182 5.68 -9.10 12.89
N ALA A 183 6.15 -7.86 13.04
CA ALA A 183 7.24 -7.56 13.98
C ALA A 183 6.82 -7.70 15.46
N LEU A 184 5.54 -7.48 15.75
CA LEU A 184 4.97 -7.61 17.09
C LEU A 184 4.48 -9.03 17.42
N SER A 185 4.17 -9.84 16.41
CA SER A 185 3.60 -11.18 16.58
C SER A 185 4.68 -12.23 16.77
N LYS A 186 4.50 -13.14 17.71
CA LYS A 186 5.39 -14.30 17.92
C LYS A 186 5.18 -15.40 16.88
N ASP A 187 3.94 -15.54 16.41
CA ASP A 187 3.51 -16.56 15.48
C ASP A 187 3.00 -15.92 14.19
N TYR A 188 2.88 -16.72 13.13
CA TYR A 188 2.28 -16.26 11.88
C TYR A 188 0.84 -15.78 12.08
N VAL A 189 0.54 -14.56 11.67
CA VAL A 189 -0.80 -13.97 11.66
C VAL A 189 -1.23 -13.70 10.24
N ASP A 190 -2.41 -14.16 9.85
CA ASP A 190 -3.00 -13.78 8.55
C ASP A 190 -3.58 -12.37 8.63
N CYS A 191 -2.77 -11.40 8.23
CA CYS A 191 -3.14 -9.99 8.20
C CYS A 191 -3.89 -9.59 6.93
N SER A 192 -4.19 -10.52 6.01
CA SER A 192 -4.67 -10.20 4.65
C SER A 192 -5.95 -9.38 4.62
N ARG A 193 -6.84 -9.56 5.56
CA ARG A 193 -8.11 -8.82 5.65
C ARG A 193 -7.91 -7.36 6.10
N TYR A 194 -6.90 -7.07 6.91
CA TYR A 194 -6.64 -5.71 7.41
C TYR A 194 -6.11 -4.77 6.31
N ILE A 195 -5.67 -5.31 5.17
CA ILE A 195 -5.34 -4.53 3.97
C ILE A 195 -6.53 -3.68 3.51
N ALA A 196 -7.78 -4.13 3.77
CA ALA A 196 -8.97 -3.34 3.50
C ALA A 196 -8.93 -1.98 4.21
N LEU A 197 -8.47 -1.91 5.46
CA LEU A 197 -8.36 -0.66 6.24
C LEU A 197 -7.39 0.33 5.62
N SER A 198 -6.25 -0.14 5.10
CA SER A 198 -5.24 0.73 4.50
C SER A 198 -5.59 1.15 3.08
N GLU A 199 -6.04 0.21 2.24
CA GLU A 199 -6.15 0.45 0.80
C GLU A 199 -7.53 0.97 0.39
N LEU A 200 -8.63 0.44 0.94
CA LEU A 200 -9.96 0.90 0.54
C LEU A 200 -10.23 2.32 1.02
N LEU A 201 -9.76 2.65 2.24
CA LEU A 201 -9.82 4.02 2.74
C LEU A 201 -9.02 4.96 1.85
N HIS A 202 -7.79 4.59 1.52
CA HIS A 202 -6.92 5.39 0.66
C HIS A 202 -7.46 5.53 -0.77
N VAL A 203 -7.90 4.43 -1.40
CA VAL A 203 -8.42 4.48 -2.77
C VAL A 203 -9.74 5.25 -2.83
N GLY A 204 -10.61 5.08 -1.84
CA GLY A 204 -11.83 5.89 -1.71
C GLY A 204 -11.50 7.38 -1.65
N SER A 205 -10.51 7.78 -0.84
CA SER A 205 -10.08 9.18 -0.75
C SER A 205 -9.51 9.71 -2.07
N LEU A 206 -8.72 8.90 -2.80
CA LEU A 206 -8.20 9.30 -4.11
C LEU A 206 -9.31 9.54 -5.15
N ILE A 207 -10.38 8.72 -5.14
CA ILE A 207 -11.51 8.91 -6.06
C ILE A 207 -12.23 10.23 -5.78
N ILE A 208 -12.41 10.59 -4.51
CA ILE A 208 -13.04 11.85 -4.11
C ILE A 208 -12.12 13.04 -4.38
N ASP A 209 -10.84 12.92 -4.05
CA ASP A 209 -9.79 13.91 -4.30
C ASP A 209 -9.71 14.28 -5.79
N ASP A 210 -9.69 13.26 -6.69
CA ASP A 210 -9.70 13.47 -8.15
C ASP A 210 -10.91 14.27 -8.66
N ILE A 211 -12.06 14.19 -7.99
CA ILE A 211 -13.25 14.98 -8.32
C ILE A 211 -13.10 16.41 -7.81
N GLN A 212 -12.58 16.58 -6.61
CA GLN A 212 -12.39 17.88 -5.97
C GLN A 212 -11.32 18.72 -6.67
N ASP A 213 -10.26 18.05 -7.17
CA ASP A 213 -9.15 18.66 -7.91
C ASP A 213 -9.40 18.74 -9.43
N GLU A 214 -10.56 18.29 -9.91
CA GLU A 214 -10.89 18.21 -11.35
C GLU A 214 -9.83 17.43 -12.16
N SER A 215 -9.13 16.50 -11.52
CA SER A 215 -8.07 15.72 -12.14
C SER A 215 -8.60 14.83 -13.25
N VAL A 216 -7.87 14.72 -14.37
CA VAL A 216 -8.28 13.89 -15.52
C VAL A 216 -7.57 12.54 -15.59
N VAL A 217 -6.37 12.43 -14.98
CA VAL A 217 -5.51 11.22 -15.03
C VAL A 217 -5.02 10.83 -13.64
N ARG A 218 -5.15 9.54 -13.31
CA ARG A 218 -4.64 8.94 -12.07
C ARG A 218 -4.04 7.56 -12.34
N ARG A 219 -2.81 7.32 -11.89
CA ARG A 219 -2.11 6.04 -12.08
C ARG A 219 -2.08 5.59 -13.56
N GLY A 220 -1.75 6.50 -14.46
CA GLY A 220 -1.61 6.22 -15.90
C GLY A 220 -2.91 5.96 -16.66
N GLY A 221 -4.08 6.23 -16.07
CA GLY A 221 -5.38 6.10 -16.73
C GLY A 221 -6.32 7.21 -16.33
N LYS A 222 -7.49 7.31 -16.99
CA LYS A 222 -8.51 8.32 -16.68
C LYS A 222 -8.97 8.19 -15.23
N CYS A 223 -9.27 9.33 -14.58
CA CYS A 223 -9.88 9.32 -13.25
C CYS A 223 -11.24 8.64 -13.26
N VAL A 224 -11.65 8.06 -12.13
CA VAL A 224 -12.86 7.24 -12.04
C VAL A 224 -14.11 8.02 -12.43
N HIS A 225 -14.20 9.29 -12.06
CA HIS A 225 -15.35 10.14 -12.40
C HIS A 225 -15.48 10.44 -13.89
N ILE A 226 -14.40 10.35 -14.66
CA ILE A 226 -14.41 10.52 -16.12
C ILE A 226 -15.03 9.28 -16.79
N ASP A 227 -14.68 8.08 -16.31
CA ASP A 227 -15.14 6.83 -16.93
C ASP A 227 -16.54 6.38 -16.45
N TYR A 228 -16.88 6.67 -15.18
CA TYR A 228 -18.12 6.18 -14.54
C TYR A 228 -19.14 7.29 -14.22
N GLY A 229 -18.76 8.55 -14.44
CA GLY A 229 -19.57 9.72 -14.05
C GLY A 229 -19.40 10.08 -12.57
N VAL A 230 -19.58 11.39 -12.28
CA VAL A 230 -19.33 11.98 -10.95
C VAL A 230 -20.18 11.33 -9.86
N ALA A 231 -21.48 11.12 -10.09
CA ALA A 231 -22.38 10.54 -9.09
C ALA A 231 -21.98 9.11 -8.67
N THR A 232 -21.61 8.26 -9.64
CA THR A 232 -21.12 6.89 -9.37
C THR A 232 -19.80 6.91 -8.65
N ALA A 233 -18.87 7.77 -9.06
CA ALA A 233 -17.54 7.89 -8.46
C ALA A 233 -17.64 8.36 -6.99
N ILE A 234 -18.46 9.37 -6.69
CA ILE A 234 -18.71 9.83 -5.31
C ILE A 234 -19.26 8.66 -4.47
N ASN A 235 -20.29 7.98 -4.96
CA ASN A 235 -20.92 6.90 -4.21
C ASN A 235 -19.94 5.74 -3.97
N ALA A 236 -19.16 5.33 -4.96
CA ALA A 236 -18.19 4.25 -4.84
C ALA A 236 -17.00 4.63 -3.92
N GLY A 237 -16.48 5.85 -4.04
CA GLY A 237 -15.43 6.37 -3.18
C GLY A 237 -15.86 6.45 -1.72
N CYS A 238 -17.00 7.07 -1.44
CA CYS A 238 -17.56 7.14 -0.08
C CYS A 238 -17.92 5.74 0.45
N GLY A 239 -18.49 4.86 -0.40
CA GLY A 239 -18.80 3.47 -0.04
C GLY A 239 -17.57 2.70 0.43
N SER A 240 -16.40 2.97 -0.14
CA SER A 240 -15.14 2.33 0.25
C SER A 240 -14.75 2.63 1.70
N TYR A 241 -15.06 3.82 2.22
CA TYR A 241 -14.84 4.16 3.61
C TYR A 241 -15.60 3.24 4.56
N PHE A 242 -16.85 2.95 4.28
CA PHE A 242 -17.68 2.11 5.15
C PHE A 242 -17.36 0.62 4.97
N MET A 243 -17.11 0.19 3.75
CA MET A 243 -16.79 -1.21 3.46
C MET A 243 -15.42 -1.64 3.94
N ALA A 244 -14.45 -0.72 4.07
CA ALA A 244 -13.13 -1.03 4.62
C ALA A 244 -13.23 -1.68 6.02
N ALA A 245 -14.03 -1.11 6.92
CA ALA A 245 -14.23 -1.67 8.25
C ALA A 245 -14.97 -3.02 8.21
N SER A 246 -16.05 -3.12 7.41
CA SER A 246 -16.82 -4.36 7.28
C SER A 246 -15.99 -5.53 6.73
N LEU A 247 -15.15 -5.29 5.74
CA LEU A 247 -14.32 -6.32 5.08
C LEU A 247 -13.07 -6.69 5.87
N SER A 248 -12.59 -5.81 6.76
CA SER A 248 -11.35 -6.02 7.52
C SER A 248 -11.41 -7.13 8.54
N GLY A 249 -12.61 -7.52 8.99
CA GLY A 249 -12.79 -8.53 10.04
C GLY A 249 -12.70 -7.98 11.46
N ILE A 250 -12.87 -6.68 11.66
CA ILE A 250 -12.97 -6.09 13.01
C ILE A 250 -14.02 -6.82 13.85
N ASP A 251 -15.16 -7.18 13.23
CA ASP A 251 -16.27 -7.87 13.90
C ASP A 251 -15.96 -9.30 14.39
N ASP A 252 -14.85 -9.88 13.95
CA ASP A 252 -14.44 -11.23 14.38
C ASP A 252 -13.64 -11.21 15.71
N HIS A 253 -13.37 -10.01 16.28
CA HIS A 253 -12.62 -9.84 17.52
C HIS A 253 -13.53 -9.71 18.76
N PRO A 254 -12.97 -9.87 19.98
CA PRO A 254 -13.70 -9.58 21.23
C PRO A 254 -14.20 -8.13 21.27
N PRO A 255 -15.35 -7.83 21.91
CA PRO A 255 -15.99 -6.51 21.88
C PRO A 255 -15.08 -5.35 22.33
N ALA A 256 -14.18 -5.56 23.27
CA ALA A 256 -13.26 -4.54 23.73
C ALA A 256 -12.23 -4.16 22.64
N VAL A 257 -11.77 -5.13 21.85
CA VAL A 257 -10.87 -4.90 20.70
C VAL A 257 -11.63 -4.26 19.56
N GLN A 258 -12.83 -4.73 19.26
CA GLN A 258 -13.69 -4.11 18.24
C GLN A 258 -13.90 -2.63 18.51
N LEU A 259 -14.27 -2.27 19.75
CA LEU A 259 -14.50 -0.87 20.14
C LEU A 259 -13.25 -0.01 19.93
N GLN A 260 -12.07 -0.50 20.30
CA GLN A 260 -10.81 0.22 20.08
C GLN A 260 -10.52 0.43 18.61
N LEU A 261 -10.67 -0.62 17.79
CA LEU A 261 -10.42 -0.56 16.34
C LEU A 261 -11.40 0.40 15.65
N TYR A 262 -12.70 0.34 15.99
CA TYR A 262 -13.69 1.27 15.44
C TYR A 262 -13.43 2.71 15.84
N ASN A 263 -13.05 2.97 17.10
CA ASN A 263 -12.69 4.33 17.54
C ASN A 263 -11.51 4.88 16.74
N LEU A 264 -10.42 4.11 16.62
CA LEU A 264 -9.26 4.46 15.79
C LEU A 264 -9.64 4.70 14.33
N TYR A 265 -10.50 3.85 13.78
CA TYR A 265 -10.97 3.97 12.41
C TYR A 265 -11.73 5.28 12.16
N PHE A 266 -12.69 5.59 13.02
CA PHE A 266 -13.47 6.83 12.90
C PHE A 266 -12.65 8.07 13.22
N ASP A 267 -11.66 7.99 14.12
CA ASP A 267 -10.71 9.09 14.38
C ASP A 267 -9.89 9.39 13.10
N ALA A 268 -9.38 8.37 12.42
CA ALA A 268 -8.66 8.54 11.17
C ALA A 268 -9.55 9.16 10.06
N LEU A 269 -10.80 8.72 9.94
CA LEU A 269 -11.75 9.29 8.97
C LEU A 269 -12.00 10.78 9.26
N ARG A 270 -12.28 11.16 10.52
CA ARG A 270 -12.52 12.56 10.89
C ARG A 270 -11.27 13.42 10.63
N ALA A 271 -10.10 12.96 11.06
CA ALA A 271 -8.85 13.67 10.85
C ALA A 271 -8.53 13.84 9.35
N GLY A 272 -8.71 12.77 8.56
CA GLY A 272 -8.51 12.81 7.10
C GLY A 272 -9.42 13.82 6.41
N HIS A 273 -10.71 13.87 6.78
CA HIS A 273 -11.64 14.84 6.21
C HIS A 273 -11.35 16.28 6.68
N ALA A 274 -10.92 16.49 7.92
CA ALA A 274 -10.47 17.79 8.40
C ALA A 274 -9.23 18.26 7.60
N GLY A 275 -8.25 17.37 7.40
CA GLY A 275 -7.07 17.64 6.58
C GLY A 275 -7.42 17.99 5.14
N GLN A 276 -8.32 17.23 4.52
CA GLN A 276 -8.80 17.51 3.17
C GLN A 276 -9.55 18.84 3.09
N GLY A 277 -10.38 19.17 4.07
CA GLY A 277 -11.06 20.46 4.13
C GLY A 277 -10.10 21.64 4.24
N LEU A 278 -9.01 21.50 5.01
CA LEU A 278 -7.96 22.52 5.10
C LEU A 278 -7.15 22.64 3.80
N ASP A 279 -6.88 21.50 3.14
CA ASP A 279 -6.20 21.47 1.84
C ASP A 279 -7.02 22.18 0.75
N ILE A 280 -8.31 21.90 0.66
CA ILE A 280 -9.26 22.58 -0.25
C ILE A 280 -9.36 24.08 0.05
N ALA A 281 -9.38 24.47 1.34
CA ALA A 281 -9.42 25.87 1.73
C ALA A 281 -8.14 26.64 1.34
N GLY A 282 -7.02 25.92 1.17
CA GLY A 282 -5.74 26.48 0.78
C GLY A 282 -5.09 27.36 1.86
N LEU A 283 -3.88 27.81 1.55
CA LEU A 283 -3.04 28.63 2.47
C LEU A 283 -2.87 30.06 1.99
N ASP A 284 -3.57 30.48 0.95
CA ASP A 284 -3.44 31.78 0.29
C ASP A 284 -3.62 32.96 1.26
N HIS A 285 -4.50 32.78 2.25
CA HIS A 285 -4.78 33.82 3.26
C HIS A 285 -3.57 34.11 4.18
N LEU A 286 -2.60 33.19 4.27
CA LEU A 286 -1.36 33.36 5.06
C LEU A 286 -0.21 33.92 4.21
N MET A 287 -0.30 33.81 2.89
CA MET A 287 0.78 34.21 1.98
C MET A 287 1.14 35.70 2.01
N PRO A 288 0.20 36.67 2.09
CA PRO A 288 0.55 38.08 2.12
C PRO A 288 1.52 38.44 3.25
N HIS A 289 1.32 37.89 4.46
CA HIS A 289 2.24 38.10 5.58
C HIS A 289 3.61 37.47 5.33
N ALA A 290 3.65 36.22 4.88
CA ALA A 290 4.90 35.51 4.60
C ALA A 290 5.71 36.20 3.47
N VAL A 291 5.04 36.70 2.44
CA VAL A 291 5.68 37.44 1.32
C VAL A 291 6.27 38.75 1.82
N GLU A 292 5.54 39.53 2.62
CA GLU A 292 5.99 40.82 3.12
C GLU A 292 7.16 40.68 4.13
N SER A 293 6.99 39.84 5.14
CA SER A 293 7.95 39.73 6.25
C SER A 293 9.07 38.70 6.03
N GLY A 294 8.81 37.63 5.27
CA GLY A 294 9.67 36.43 5.22
C GLY A 294 9.51 35.52 6.46
N GLU A 295 8.55 35.82 7.35
CA GLU A 295 8.23 34.95 8.49
C GLU A 295 7.30 33.83 8.05
N VAL A 296 7.81 32.60 7.97
CA VAL A 296 7.10 31.45 7.41
C VAL A 296 6.66 30.42 8.45
N GLY A 297 6.94 30.65 9.74
CA GLY A 297 6.69 29.67 10.79
C GLY A 297 5.23 29.19 10.83
N HIS A 298 4.29 30.11 10.91
CA HIS A 298 2.87 29.80 10.97
C HIS A 298 2.36 29.13 9.69
N LEU A 299 2.83 29.58 8.51
CA LEU A 299 2.50 28.98 7.23
C LEU A 299 3.00 27.53 7.14
N LEU A 300 4.24 27.28 7.61
CA LEU A 300 4.84 25.95 7.65
C LEU A 300 4.10 25.00 8.61
N ASP A 301 3.72 25.48 9.79
CA ASP A 301 2.98 24.68 10.77
C ASP A 301 1.56 24.34 10.26
N SER A 302 0.93 25.26 9.52
CA SER A 302 -0.36 25.02 8.88
C SER A 302 -0.26 23.94 7.81
N LEU A 303 0.75 23.99 6.92
CA LEU A 303 0.97 22.95 5.92
C LEU A 303 1.32 21.59 6.53
N ARG A 304 2.16 21.56 7.58
CA ARG A 304 2.46 20.34 8.33
C ARG A 304 1.20 19.71 8.91
N SER A 305 0.30 20.53 9.45
CA SER A 305 -0.97 20.05 9.98
C SER A 305 -1.84 19.40 8.91
N ILE A 306 -1.92 20.00 7.70
CA ILE A 306 -2.60 19.42 6.54
C ILE A 306 -1.99 18.06 6.19
N HIS A 307 -0.67 17.98 6.04
CA HIS A 307 0.03 16.75 5.70
C HIS A 307 -0.14 15.65 6.77
N ILE A 308 -0.11 16.02 8.06
CA ILE A 308 -0.35 15.07 9.15
C ILE A 308 -1.79 14.57 9.09
N TYR A 309 -2.79 15.44 9.02
CA TYR A 309 -4.19 15.00 9.03
C TYR A 309 -4.55 14.19 7.76
N LYS A 310 -4.08 14.61 6.60
CA LYS A 310 -4.39 13.96 5.31
C LYS A 310 -3.64 12.63 5.13
N THR A 311 -2.40 12.52 5.61
CA THR A 311 -1.51 11.38 5.32
C THR A 311 -0.88 10.74 6.54
N GLY A 312 -0.23 11.52 7.40
CA GLY A 312 0.53 11.01 8.55
C GLY A 312 -0.36 10.33 9.57
N GLY A 313 -1.49 10.97 9.93
CA GLY A 313 -2.44 10.43 10.91
C GLY A 313 -3.02 9.08 10.50
N ALA A 314 -3.36 8.90 9.22
CA ALA A 314 -3.84 7.63 8.72
C ALA A 314 -2.77 6.52 8.86
N ALA A 315 -1.50 6.81 8.56
CA ALA A 315 -0.41 5.86 8.72
C ALA A 315 -0.13 5.53 10.19
N GLY A 316 -0.13 6.54 11.07
CA GLY A 316 -0.02 6.35 12.52
C GLY A 316 -1.16 5.51 13.09
N THR A 317 -2.39 5.77 12.66
CA THR A 317 -3.55 4.96 13.06
C THR A 317 -3.42 3.50 12.64
N LEU A 318 -2.94 3.20 11.44
CA LEU A 318 -2.69 1.82 11.00
C LEU A 318 -1.66 1.12 11.90
N CYS A 319 -0.58 1.80 12.28
CA CYS A 319 0.39 1.29 13.24
C CYS A 319 -0.26 1.04 14.62
N ARG A 320 -1.09 1.95 15.08
CA ARG A 320 -1.82 1.80 16.36
C ARG A 320 -2.80 0.62 16.32
N MET A 321 -3.51 0.43 15.19
CA MET A 321 -4.38 -0.74 14.98
C MET A 321 -3.58 -2.04 15.00
N ALA A 322 -2.40 -2.09 14.37
CA ALA A 322 -1.50 -3.25 14.44
C ALA A 322 -1.16 -3.60 15.90
N CYS A 323 -0.91 -2.59 16.74
CA CYS A 323 -0.61 -2.79 18.16
C CYS A 323 -1.82 -3.31 18.95
N VAL A 324 -3.03 -2.82 18.68
CA VAL A 324 -4.26 -3.32 19.29
C VAL A 324 -4.49 -4.80 18.92
N LEU A 325 -4.31 -5.14 17.65
CA LEU A 325 -4.51 -6.50 17.12
C LEU A 325 -3.51 -7.51 17.66
N THR A 326 -2.32 -7.08 18.03
CA THR A 326 -1.23 -7.96 18.51
C THR A 326 -1.04 -7.92 20.02
N GLY A 327 -1.77 -7.06 20.73
CA GLY A 327 -1.61 -6.89 22.18
C GLY A 327 -0.27 -6.27 22.58
N ALA A 328 0.26 -5.35 21.76
CA ALA A 328 1.52 -4.67 22.01
C ALA A 328 1.49 -3.80 23.26
N SER A 329 2.64 -3.52 23.86
CA SER A 329 2.77 -2.62 24.99
C SER A 329 2.45 -1.17 24.60
N THR A 330 2.11 -0.34 25.58
CA THR A 330 1.88 1.10 25.36
C THR A 330 3.11 1.78 24.77
N GLU A 331 4.30 1.40 25.18
CA GLU A 331 5.56 1.94 24.65
C GLU A 331 5.73 1.62 23.17
N GLN A 332 5.53 0.35 22.76
CA GLN A 332 5.56 -0.07 21.36
C GLN A 332 4.49 0.65 20.55
N ALA A 333 3.28 0.77 21.09
CA ALA A 333 2.18 1.42 20.41
C ALA A 333 2.46 2.92 20.15
N ASN A 334 3.01 3.63 21.13
CA ASN A 334 3.36 5.04 20.97
C ASN A 334 4.54 5.22 19.99
N ALA A 335 5.54 4.37 20.05
CA ALA A 335 6.67 4.40 19.11
C ALA A 335 6.23 4.17 17.67
N LEU A 336 5.43 3.14 17.41
CA LEU A 336 4.94 2.81 16.07
C LEU A 336 3.94 3.82 15.53
N GLU A 337 3.04 4.36 16.37
CA GLU A 337 2.11 5.40 15.96
C GLU A 337 2.85 6.66 15.52
N ASN A 338 3.79 7.16 16.36
CA ASN A 338 4.62 8.31 16.00
C ASN A 338 5.44 8.02 14.71
N PHE A 339 6.03 6.85 14.59
CA PHE A 339 6.74 6.43 13.37
C PHE A 339 5.84 6.53 12.14
N GLY A 340 4.63 5.97 12.19
CA GLY A 340 3.66 6.05 11.09
C GLY A 340 3.32 7.49 10.72
N VAL A 341 3.10 8.37 11.71
CA VAL A 341 2.82 9.80 11.48
C VAL A 341 3.99 10.48 10.78
N GLN A 342 5.23 10.31 11.29
CA GLN A 342 6.41 10.97 10.73
C GLN A 342 6.77 10.44 9.33
N VAL A 343 6.61 9.13 9.09
CA VAL A 343 6.77 8.55 7.75
C VAL A 343 5.77 9.15 6.76
N GLY A 344 4.51 9.33 7.16
CA GLY A 344 3.49 9.94 6.32
C GLY A 344 3.76 11.43 6.04
N LEU A 345 4.23 12.19 7.03
CA LEU A 345 4.65 13.58 6.86
C LEU A 345 5.87 13.67 5.92
N ALA A 346 6.91 12.87 6.17
CA ALA A 346 8.10 12.83 5.33
C ALA A 346 7.77 12.43 3.89
N PHE A 347 6.79 11.52 3.70
CA PHE A 347 6.31 11.12 2.38
C PHE A 347 5.77 12.32 1.59
N GLN A 348 4.96 13.18 2.22
CA GLN A 348 4.42 14.39 1.58
C GLN A 348 5.52 15.41 1.30
N ILE A 349 6.42 15.67 2.25
CA ILE A 349 7.56 16.58 2.05
C ILE A 349 8.42 16.14 0.85
N VAL A 350 8.68 14.84 0.73
CA VAL A 350 9.45 14.29 -0.40
C VAL A 350 8.65 14.39 -1.71
N ASP A 351 7.34 14.13 -1.70
CA ASP A 351 6.50 14.28 -2.90
C ASP A 351 6.51 15.74 -3.41
N ASP A 352 6.36 16.73 -2.52
CA ASP A 352 6.45 18.15 -2.86
C ASP A 352 7.83 18.51 -3.45
N ALA A 353 8.92 17.97 -2.88
CA ALA A 353 10.27 18.21 -3.36
C ALA A 353 10.54 17.55 -4.73
N LEU A 354 10.03 16.34 -4.96
CA LEU A 354 10.17 15.61 -6.23
C LEU A 354 9.34 16.23 -7.36
N ASN A 355 8.18 16.83 -7.05
CA ASN A 355 7.39 17.58 -8.03
C ASN A 355 8.23 18.65 -8.75
N LEU A 356 9.14 19.32 -8.02
CA LEU A 356 10.02 20.36 -8.58
C LEU A 356 11.25 19.83 -9.32
N LYS A 357 11.69 18.60 -9.06
CA LYS A 357 12.81 17.96 -9.77
C LYS A 357 12.40 17.38 -11.11
N GLY A 358 11.12 17.08 -11.31
CA GLY A 358 10.61 16.24 -12.38
C GLY A 358 10.83 14.76 -12.09
N PHE A 359 10.07 13.90 -12.76
CA PHE A 359 10.19 12.46 -12.60
C PHE A 359 10.99 11.87 -13.77
N GLU A 360 11.93 10.97 -13.48
CA GLU A 360 12.62 10.21 -14.52
C GLU A 360 11.60 9.43 -15.37
N GLY A 361 11.64 9.60 -16.69
CA GLY A 361 10.78 8.86 -17.64
C GLY A 361 9.52 9.59 -18.10
N ASP A 362 9.47 10.93 -18.07
CA ASP A 362 8.36 11.78 -18.61
C ASP A 362 6.95 11.49 -18.04
N LEU A 363 6.85 10.86 -16.86
CA LEU A 363 5.55 10.49 -16.26
C LEU A 363 4.79 11.70 -15.69
N LYS A 364 5.49 12.79 -15.32
CA LYS A 364 4.95 14.09 -14.88
C LYS A 364 5.92 15.22 -15.23
N GLU A 365 5.38 16.34 -15.68
CA GLU A 365 6.18 17.56 -15.89
C GLU A 365 6.63 18.15 -14.55
N ALA A 366 7.89 18.66 -14.50
CA ALA A 366 8.38 19.35 -13.33
C ALA A 366 7.56 20.61 -13.03
N GLY A 367 7.21 20.84 -11.76
CA GLY A 367 6.53 22.05 -11.32
C GLY A 367 5.02 22.07 -11.59
N GLU A 368 4.36 20.90 -11.65
CA GLU A 368 2.89 20.80 -11.74
C GLU A 368 2.23 21.59 -10.59
N ASP A 369 2.72 21.45 -9.35
CA ASP A 369 2.18 22.18 -8.19
C ASP A 369 2.32 23.71 -8.31
N ILE A 370 3.41 24.20 -8.93
CA ILE A 370 3.57 25.64 -9.18
C ILE A 370 2.53 26.12 -10.21
N ARG A 371 2.33 25.34 -11.26
CA ARG A 371 1.34 25.62 -12.30
C ARG A 371 -0.09 25.66 -11.72
N ASP A 372 -0.38 24.77 -10.79
CA ASP A 372 -1.66 24.66 -10.09
C ASP A 372 -1.79 25.69 -8.95
N GLY A 373 -0.77 26.54 -8.73
CA GLY A 373 -0.79 27.59 -7.71
C GLY A 373 -0.65 27.08 -6.27
N LYS A 374 -0.20 25.84 -6.08
CA LYS A 374 -0.12 25.19 -4.75
C LYS A 374 1.04 25.75 -3.92
N VAL A 375 0.74 26.08 -2.66
CA VAL A 375 1.72 26.47 -1.65
C VAL A 375 2.31 25.20 -1.01
N THR A 376 3.45 24.74 -1.56
CA THR A 376 4.11 23.50 -1.15
C THR A 376 5.24 23.71 -0.15
N TYR A 377 5.73 22.62 0.45
CA TYR A 377 6.78 22.66 1.46
C TYR A 377 8.07 23.38 0.99
N PRO A 378 8.63 23.09 -0.22
CA PRO A 378 9.79 23.82 -0.74
C PRO A 378 9.51 25.31 -1.01
N VAL A 379 8.30 25.67 -1.45
CA VAL A 379 7.89 27.07 -1.64
C VAL A 379 7.99 27.82 -0.31
N ILE A 380 7.40 27.28 0.76
CA ILE A 380 7.42 27.91 2.09
C ILE A 380 8.85 28.06 2.61
N LYS A 381 9.67 27.00 2.49
CA LYS A 381 11.09 27.06 2.90
C LYS A 381 11.86 28.15 2.15
N ALA A 382 11.61 28.29 0.86
CA ALA A 382 12.27 29.31 0.04
C ALA A 382 11.84 30.73 0.46
N LEU A 383 10.55 30.96 0.73
CA LEU A 383 10.05 32.28 1.16
C LEU A 383 10.79 32.80 2.38
N GLY A 384 11.17 31.95 3.33
CA GLY A 384 11.95 32.35 4.51
C GLY A 384 13.38 32.81 4.21
N ARG A 385 13.89 32.65 2.97
CA ARG A 385 15.27 32.95 2.57
C ARG A 385 15.41 33.88 1.38
N LEU A 386 14.39 33.97 0.56
CA LEU A 386 14.35 34.83 -0.62
C LEU A 386 14.29 36.30 -0.24
N THR A 387 14.78 37.17 -1.13
CA THR A 387 14.55 38.63 -1.00
C THR A 387 13.06 38.93 -1.11
N LYS A 388 12.61 40.09 -0.62
CA LYS A 388 11.21 40.52 -0.73
C LYS A 388 10.74 40.52 -2.19
N ALA A 389 11.55 41.05 -3.10
CA ALA A 389 11.20 41.11 -4.54
C ALA A 389 11.04 39.69 -5.14
N ASP A 390 11.88 38.71 -4.73
CA ASP A 390 11.76 37.33 -5.18
C ASP A 390 10.55 36.63 -4.58
N ARG A 391 10.20 36.90 -3.31
CA ARG A 391 8.98 36.40 -2.68
C ARG A 391 7.72 36.90 -3.39
N GLU A 392 7.67 38.20 -3.69
CA GLU A 392 6.58 38.79 -4.46
C GLU A 392 6.46 38.16 -5.84
N TYR A 393 7.58 37.94 -6.52
CA TYR A 393 7.60 37.28 -7.83
C TYR A 393 7.06 35.84 -7.75
N VAL A 394 7.56 35.03 -6.80
CA VAL A 394 7.10 33.64 -6.62
C VAL A 394 5.59 33.61 -6.37
N TRP A 395 5.10 34.47 -5.46
CA TRP A 395 3.68 34.53 -5.15
C TRP A 395 2.82 34.96 -6.34
N THR A 396 3.28 35.94 -7.12
CA THR A 396 2.59 36.37 -8.35
C THR A 396 2.43 35.21 -9.33
N ILE A 397 3.48 34.42 -9.55
CA ILE A 397 3.41 33.29 -10.49
C ILE A 397 2.48 32.18 -9.97
N LEU A 398 2.46 31.89 -8.66
CA LEU A 398 1.51 30.95 -8.10
C LEU A 398 0.06 31.39 -8.31
N GLN A 399 -0.23 32.68 -8.09
CA GLN A 399 -1.58 33.25 -8.31
C GLN A 399 -2.02 33.25 -9.77
N GLU A 400 -1.08 33.27 -10.73
CA GLU A 400 -1.41 33.21 -12.16
C GLU A 400 -1.92 31.86 -12.63
N HIS A 401 -1.71 30.77 -11.89
CA HIS A 401 -2.01 29.38 -12.31
C HIS A 401 -1.51 29.12 -13.76
N THR A 402 -0.26 29.47 -14.00
CA THR A 402 0.26 29.63 -15.37
C THR A 402 0.72 28.33 -16.01
N GLY A 403 0.34 28.10 -17.27
CA GLY A 403 0.92 27.07 -18.12
C GLY A 403 2.28 27.44 -18.76
N ASP A 404 2.81 28.65 -18.51
CA ASP A 404 4.08 29.10 -19.06
C ASP A 404 5.26 28.39 -18.39
N ARG A 405 5.90 27.47 -19.13
CA ARG A 405 7.05 26.69 -18.68
C ARG A 405 8.23 27.56 -18.25
N GLY A 406 8.44 28.72 -18.89
CA GLY A 406 9.52 29.63 -18.55
C GLY A 406 9.34 30.26 -17.16
N LYS A 407 8.10 30.67 -16.85
CA LYS A 407 7.73 31.20 -15.53
C LYS A 407 7.87 30.13 -14.45
N VAL A 408 7.33 28.93 -14.70
CA VAL A 408 7.44 27.78 -13.77
C VAL A 408 8.90 27.46 -13.49
N GLN A 409 9.75 27.37 -14.54
CA GLN A 409 11.17 27.12 -14.39
C GLN A 409 11.89 28.22 -13.59
N SER A 410 11.54 29.49 -13.82
CA SER A 410 12.10 30.62 -13.07
C SER A 410 11.78 30.53 -11.57
N VAL A 411 10.59 30.09 -11.19
CA VAL A 411 10.26 29.82 -9.78
C VAL A 411 11.12 28.68 -9.26
N ILE A 412 11.21 27.54 -9.97
CA ILE A 412 12.05 26.41 -9.56
C ILE A 412 13.51 26.84 -9.35
N ASP A 413 14.07 27.67 -10.24
CA ASP A 413 15.44 28.15 -10.12
C ASP A 413 15.64 29.03 -8.88
N LYS A 414 14.64 29.86 -8.52
CA LYS A 414 14.67 30.64 -7.27
C LYS A 414 14.64 29.74 -6.04
N LEU A 415 13.81 28.70 -6.02
CA LEU A 415 13.76 27.74 -4.92
C LEU A 415 15.09 26.98 -4.78
N LYS A 416 15.71 26.60 -5.90
CA LYS A 416 17.03 25.95 -5.92
C LYS A 416 18.13 26.89 -5.44
N SER A 417 18.09 28.18 -5.79
CA SER A 417 19.12 29.16 -5.42
C SER A 417 19.31 29.33 -3.90
N VAL A 418 18.28 28.98 -3.12
CA VAL A 418 18.27 29.04 -1.65
C VAL A 418 18.28 27.65 -1.01
N ALA A 419 18.57 26.59 -1.78
CA ALA A 419 18.64 25.19 -1.35
C ALA A 419 17.35 24.67 -0.66
N ALA A 420 16.17 25.23 -1.01
CA ALA A 420 14.92 24.88 -0.34
C ALA A 420 14.49 23.42 -0.58
N ILE A 421 14.79 22.86 -1.76
CA ILE A 421 14.46 21.49 -2.13
C ILE A 421 15.33 20.50 -1.34
N GLU A 422 16.63 20.75 -1.28
CA GLU A 422 17.61 19.92 -0.55
C GLU A 422 17.28 19.89 0.95
N ASP A 423 16.91 21.04 1.51
CA ASP A 423 16.52 21.13 2.93
C ASP A 423 15.25 20.35 3.25
N CYS A 424 14.28 20.32 2.33
CA CYS A 424 13.08 19.48 2.49
C CYS A 424 13.47 18.00 2.59
N LEU A 425 14.39 17.53 1.74
CA LEU A 425 14.85 16.14 1.76
C LEU A 425 15.66 15.80 3.02
N VAL A 426 16.48 16.74 3.51
CA VAL A 426 17.20 16.58 4.78
C VAL A 426 16.22 16.52 5.94
N GLU A 427 15.24 17.42 5.98
CA GLU A 427 14.21 17.42 7.03
C GLU A 427 13.39 16.14 7.03
N ALA A 428 12.93 15.67 5.87
CA ALA A 428 12.20 14.42 5.75
C ALA A 428 13.02 13.23 6.27
N ARG A 429 14.35 13.20 6.00
CA ARG A 429 15.25 12.18 6.54
C ARG A 429 15.34 12.25 8.05
N ASN A 430 15.55 13.44 8.63
CA ASN A 430 15.65 13.60 10.06
C ASN A 430 14.37 13.20 10.80
N LEU A 431 13.20 13.56 10.26
CA LEU A 431 11.89 13.14 10.82
C LEU A 431 11.79 11.61 10.92
N ILE A 432 12.26 10.90 9.91
CA ILE A 432 12.24 9.43 9.88
C ILE A 432 13.26 8.85 10.86
N GLU A 433 14.50 9.37 10.90
CA GLU A 433 15.53 8.88 11.82
C GLU A 433 15.12 9.06 13.27
N ASP A 434 14.61 10.23 13.64
CA ASP A 434 14.15 10.55 15.01
C ASP A 434 12.97 9.64 15.41
N ALA A 435 12.07 9.35 14.47
CA ALA A 435 10.94 8.45 14.73
C ALA A 435 11.33 6.97 14.74
N TRP A 436 12.41 6.58 14.04
CA TRP A 436 12.87 5.21 13.98
C TRP A 436 13.56 4.74 15.26
N GLU A 437 14.30 5.61 15.95
CA GLU A 437 15.05 5.25 17.15
C GLU A 437 14.19 4.57 18.24
N PRO A 438 12.99 5.10 18.63
CA PRO A 438 12.12 4.40 19.58
C PRO A 438 11.60 3.06 19.05
N VAL A 439 11.33 2.95 17.75
CA VAL A 439 10.88 1.70 17.12
C VAL A 439 11.99 0.65 17.16
N ASP A 440 13.22 1.05 16.83
CA ASP A 440 14.39 0.16 16.86
C ASP A 440 14.65 -0.40 18.24
N ARG A 441 14.51 0.43 19.28
CA ARG A 441 14.69 0.02 20.66
C ARG A 441 13.60 -0.90 21.20
N THR A 442 12.34 -0.73 20.76
CA THR A 442 11.18 -1.41 21.37
C THR A 442 10.71 -2.66 20.62
N LEU A 443 11.02 -2.76 19.31
CA LEU A 443 10.67 -3.93 18.53
C LEU A 443 11.80 -4.96 18.51
N PRO A 444 11.46 -6.27 18.55
CA PRO A 444 12.44 -7.32 18.36
C PRO A 444 13.01 -7.30 16.94
N ASP A 445 14.27 -7.74 16.79
CA ASP A 445 14.88 -7.89 15.48
C ASP A 445 14.13 -8.93 14.66
N SER A 446 13.74 -8.54 13.47
CA SER A 446 12.94 -9.37 12.57
C SER A 446 13.10 -8.92 11.12
N LEU A 447 12.75 -9.79 10.17
CA LEU A 447 12.69 -9.44 8.75
C LEU A 447 11.73 -8.26 8.50
N SER A 448 10.58 -8.24 9.18
CA SER A 448 9.58 -7.18 9.05
C SER A 448 10.11 -5.83 9.55
N LYS A 449 10.85 -5.79 10.66
CA LYS A 449 11.55 -4.59 11.15
C LYS A 449 12.57 -4.09 10.12
N LEU A 450 13.35 -5.00 9.53
CA LEU A 450 14.30 -4.67 8.46
C LEU A 450 13.60 -4.12 7.20
N MET A 451 12.47 -4.69 6.80
CA MET A 451 11.69 -4.20 5.65
C MET A 451 11.14 -2.80 5.90
N MET A 452 10.66 -2.50 7.11
CA MET A 452 10.24 -1.15 7.49
C MET A 452 11.41 -0.16 7.37
N ARG A 453 12.59 -0.55 7.87
CA ARG A 453 13.80 0.29 7.77
C ARG A 453 14.23 0.51 6.32
N ALA A 454 14.23 -0.54 5.49
CA ALA A 454 14.54 -0.44 4.07
C ALA A 454 13.57 0.50 3.33
N PHE A 455 12.29 0.46 3.70
CA PHE A 455 11.30 1.40 3.16
C PHE A 455 11.61 2.86 3.55
N CYS A 456 12.05 3.12 4.77
CA CYS A 456 12.46 4.45 5.22
C CYS A 456 13.61 5.01 4.36
N SER A 457 14.64 4.22 4.12
CA SER A 457 15.77 4.61 3.25
C SER A 457 15.30 4.88 1.82
N TYR A 458 14.49 3.97 1.26
CA TYR A 458 13.89 4.16 -0.07
C TYR A 458 13.08 5.46 -0.17
N LEU A 459 12.28 5.78 0.85
CA LEU A 459 11.43 6.96 0.84
C LEU A 459 12.23 8.25 0.67
N THR A 460 13.38 8.36 1.33
CA THR A 460 14.24 9.55 1.32
C THR A 460 15.23 9.59 0.16
N GLU A 461 15.47 8.46 -0.51
CA GLU A 461 16.44 8.33 -1.61
C GLU A 461 15.75 8.19 -2.98
N ARG A 462 14.43 8.02 -3.03
CA ARG A 462 13.69 7.86 -4.28
C ARG A 462 13.81 9.10 -5.17
N THR A 463 13.80 8.86 -6.48
CA THR A 463 13.87 9.89 -7.52
C THR A 463 12.55 10.05 -8.30
N TYR A 464 11.52 9.26 -7.97
CA TYR A 464 10.21 9.25 -8.64
C TYR A 464 9.05 8.86 -7.70
#